data_ba534a5e2bdec1f053dc39b0389d3e84
#
_entry.id   ba534a5e2bdec1f053dc39b0389d3e84
#
_cell.length_a   1.000
_cell.length_b   1.000
_cell.length_c   1.000
_cell.angle_alpha   90.00
_cell.angle_beta   90.00
_cell.angle_gamma   90.00
#
_symmetry.space_group_name_H-M   'P 1'
#
loop_
_entity.id
_entity.type
_entity.pdbx_description
1 polymer ?
#
loop_
_entity_poly.entity_id
_entity_poly.type
_entity_poly.pdbx_seq_one_letter_code
_entity_poly.pdbx_strand_id
1 'polypeptide(L)'
;MPLSLTVLGTASPHPTPGRPCSGYLLRGGGAEIWVDAGPGTFAELQRHTDPSRLTAIWISHLHADHSADLLAAVYGFAYGGLTPPAPIPVYAPRSCALRLAGFFGRADTSFLSGILDFRPLYDGHTVRHWNLRLTTRAVSHGTEAYGLRAESQGKVFAYSGDTGPCDALAELARGADLFLCEADIDRHGDRDGEQVHLTPEDAGAYAKGAASLLITHVGPTLTPDIATERAAAVFGGPTDTAYEGTTKII
;
A
#
# COMPACT_ATOMS: atom_id res chain seq x y z
N MET A 1 -16.14 0.13 14.06
CA MET A 1 -15.27 -0.90 13.45
C MET A 1 -13.85 -0.57 13.91
N PRO A 2 -13.10 -1.50 14.55
CA PRO A 2 -11.72 -1.27 14.95
C PRO A 2 -10.83 -1.02 13.72
N LEU A 3 -9.68 -0.38 13.94
CA LEU A 3 -8.67 -0.24 12.89
C LEU A 3 -8.07 -1.63 12.64
N SER A 4 -8.05 -2.07 11.39
CA SER A 4 -7.55 -3.39 11.00
C SER A 4 -6.96 -3.39 9.60
N LEU A 5 -5.97 -4.24 9.37
CA LEU A 5 -5.30 -4.45 8.10
C LEU A 5 -5.48 -5.90 7.67
N THR A 6 -6.04 -6.13 6.48
CA THR A 6 -6.03 -7.44 5.82
C THR A 6 -5.00 -7.41 4.70
N VAL A 7 -4.09 -8.36 4.68
CA VAL A 7 -3.05 -8.52 3.66
C VAL A 7 -3.65 -9.22 2.45
N LEU A 8 -3.66 -8.56 1.29
CA LEU A 8 -4.15 -9.13 0.03
C LEU A 8 -3.01 -9.71 -0.82
N GLY A 9 -1.80 -9.13 -0.69
CA GLY A 9 -0.62 -9.56 -1.40
C GLY A 9 0.64 -8.84 -0.92
N THR A 10 1.78 -9.50 -1.09
CA THR A 10 3.09 -9.06 -0.58
C THR A 10 4.24 -9.30 -1.55
N ALA A 11 4.01 -9.93 -2.71
CA ALA A 11 5.09 -10.31 -3.63
C ALA A 11 5.73 -9.09 -4.32
N SER A 12 7.04 -9.15 -4.51
CA SER A 12 7.87 -8.20 -5.24
C SER A 12 8.79 -8.95 -6.21
N PRO A 13 9.07 -8.43 -7.42
CA PRO A 13 8.35 -7.36 -8.14
C PRO A 13 7.23 -7.91 -9.04
N HIS A 14 6.89 -9.19 -8.94
CA HIS A 14 5.84 -9.83 -9.73
C HIS A 14 5.06 -10.87 -8.90
N PRO A 15 3.81 -11.16 -9.26
CA PRO A 15 3.03 -12.16 -8.54
C PRO A 15 3.59 -13.56 -8.79
N THR A 16 3.49 -14.42 -7.79
CA THR A 16 3.79 -15.85 -7.91
C THR A 16 2.54 -16.67 -7.52
N PRO A 17 2.47 -17.98 -7.82
CA PRO A 17 1.31 -18.78 -7.47
C PRO A 17 0.94 -18.66 -5.99
N GLY A 18 -0.28 -18.20 -5.71
CA GLY A 18 -0.79 -17.96 -4.36
C GLY A 18 -0.25 -16.71 -3.65
N ARG A 19 0.58 -15.91 -4.29
CA ARG A 19 1.14 -14.66 -3.74
C ARG A 19 0.94 -13.51 -4.72
N PRO A 20 -0.17 -12.75 -4.60
CA PRO A 20 -0.34 -11.47 -5.29
C PRO A 20 0.75 -10.45 -4.94
N CYS A 21 0.93 -9.45 -5.79
CA CYS A 21 1.80 -8.31 -5.48
C CYS A 21 1.21 -7.43 -4.38
N SER A 22 1.83 -6.28 -4.10
CA SER A 22 1.45 -5.42 -2.98
C SER A 22 -0.01 -4.97 -3.02
N GLY A 23 -0.73 -5.22 -1.95
CA GLY A 23 -2.08 -4.73 -1.75
C GLY A 23 -2.66 -5.10 -0.40
N TYR A 24 -3.44 -4.19 0.16
CA TYR A 24 -3.95 -4.33 1.52
C TYR A 24 -5.37 -3.75 1.61
N LEU A 25 -6.20 -4.32 2.48
CA LEU A 25 -7.50 -3.76 2.81
C LEU A 25 -7.45 -3.19 4.24
N LEU A 26 -7.43 -1.87 4.32
CA LEU A 26 -7.46 -1.14 5.59
C LEU A 26 -8.90 -0.80 5.95
N ARG A 27 -9.32 -1.21 7.15
CA ARG A 27 -10.63 -0.88 7.71
C ARG A 27 -10.50 -0.08 8.98
N GLY A 28 -11.34 0.93 9.16
CA GLY A 28 -11.38 1.71 10.39
C GLY A 28 -12.41 2.83 10.34
N GLY A 29 -13.00 3.17 11.47
CA GLY A 29 -13.91 4.32 11.58
C GLY A 29 -15.14 4.29 10.66
N GLY A 30 -15.50 3.14 10.10
CA GLY A 30 -16.60 2.98 9.13
C GLY A 30 -16.14 2.98 7.66
N ALA A 31 -14.86 3.18 7.39
CA ALA A 31 -14.28 3.17 6.04
C ALA A 31 -13.61 1.84 5.69
N GLU A 32 -13.60 1.52 4.39
CA GLU A 32 -12.83 0.44 3.77
C GLU A 32 -11.97 1.04 2.65
N ILE A 33 -10.65 0.94 2.79
CA ILE A 33 -9.68 1.52 1.85
C ILE A 33 -8.84 0.39 1.23
N TRP A 34 -8.84 0.29 -0.09
CA TRP A 34 -7.89 -0.57 -0.79
C TRP A 34 -6.58 0.20 -0.96
N VAL A 35 -5.54 -0.25 -0.29
CA VAL A 35 -4.20 0.34 -0.29
C VAL A 35 -3.31 -0.49 -1.20
N ASP A 36 -2.83 0.10 -2.26
CA ASP A 36 -2.15 -0.51 -3.40
C ASP A 36 -2.95 -1.61 -4.11
N ALA A 37 -2.80 -1.65 -5.42
CA ALA A 37 -3.55 -2.50 -6.34
C ALA A 37 -2.60 -3.31 -7.23
N GLY A 38 -1.68 -4.04 -6.62
CA GLY A 38 -0.75 -4.92 -7.34
C GLY A 38 -1.47 -6.13 -7.94
N PRO A 39 -0.88 -6.77 -8.98
CA PRO A 39 -1.47 -7.90 -9.69
C PRO A 39 -1.92 -9.03 -8.77
N GLY A 40 -3.20 -9.41 -8.90
CA GLY A 40 -3.87 -10.47 -8.12
C GLY A 40 -4.63 -9.95 -6.90
N THR A 41 -4.39 -8.71 -6.45
CA THR A 41 -5.03 -8.17 -5.25
C THR A 41 -6.50 -7.83 -5.45
N PHE A 42 -6.96 -7.51 -6.67
CA PHE A 42 -8.38 -7.31 -6.94
C PHE A 42 -9.19 -8.59 -6.79
N ALA A 43 -8.63 -9.74 -7.19
CA ALA A 43 -9.26 -11.03 -6.98
C ALA A 43 -9.29 -11.41 -5.50
N GLU A 44 -8.19 -11.16 -4.77
CA GLU A 44 -8.12 -11.43 -3.34
C GLU A 44 -9.03 -10.50 -2.53
N LEU A 45 -9.12 -9.22 -2.89
CA LEU A 45 -10.01 -8.24 -2.28
C LEU A 45 -11.48 -8.72 -2.23
N GLN A 46 -11.95 -9.36 -3.30
CA GLN A 46 -13.32 -9.89 -3.40
C GLN A 46 -13.63 -11.03 -2.43
N ARG A 47 -12.62 -11.67 -1.83
CA ARG A 47 -12.79 -12.66 -0.76
C ARG A 47 -13.11 -12.00 0.58
N HIS A 48 -12.77 -10.72 0.74
CA HIS A 48 -12.83 -9.99 2.00
C HIS A 48 -13.90 -8.90 2.03
N THR A 49 -14.26 -8.36 0.87
CA THR A 49 -15.32 -7.33 0.75
C THR A 49 -15.93 -7.34 -0.65
N ASP A 50 -17.08 -6.70 -0.79
CA ASP A 50 -17.62 -6.31 -2.09
C ASP A 50 -16.88 -5.03 -2.57
N PRO A 51 -16.12 -5.07 -3.68
CA PRO A 51 -15.35 -3.92 -4.15
C PRO A 51 -16.20 -2.69 -4.45
N SER A 52 -17.50 -2.85 -4.78
CA SER A 52 -18.43 -1.72 -5.00
C SER A 52 -18.68 -0.88 -3.73
N ARG A 53 -18.33 -1.41 -2.55
CA ARG A 53 -18.49 -0.77 -1.23
C ARG A 53 -17.23 -0.06 -0.74
N LEU A 54 -16.14 -0.11 -1.49
CA LEU A 54 -14.92 0.61 -1.12
C LEU A 54 -15.20 2.10 -0.91
N THR A 55 -14.68 2.62 0.19
CA THR A 55 -14.78 4.05 0.50
C THR A 55 -13.78 4.86 -0.31
N ALA A 56 -12.59 4.29 -0.56
CA ALA A 56 -11.55 4.86 -1.41
C ALA A 56 -10.54 3.79 -1.83
N ILE A 57 -9.74 4.13 -2.84
CA ILE A 57 -8.51 3.44 -3.23
C ILE A 57 -7.35 4.40 -2.95
N TRP A 58 -6.25 3.91 -2.39
CA TRP A 58 -5.04 4.68 -2.15
C TRP A 58 -3.84 3.95 -2.76
N ILE A 59 -3.11 4.63 -3.66
CA ILE A 59 -1.98 4.05 -4.41
C ILE A 59 -0.70 4.79 -4.03
N SER A 60 0.27 4.06 -3.51
CA SER A 60 1.56 4.60 -3.07
C SER A 60 2.35 5.21 -4.22
N HIS A 61 2.50 4.45 -5.31
CA HIS A 61 3.20 4.85 -6.53
C HIS A 61 2.71 4.02 -7.73
N LEU A 62 3.24 4.29 -8.94
CA LEU A 62 2.69 3.72 -10.17
C LEU A 62 3.56 2.63 -10.81
N HIS A 63 4.38 1.91 -10.05
CA HIS A 63 4.94 0.65 -10.54
C HIS A 63 3.85 -0.40 -10.68
N ALA A 64 4.05 -1.35 -11.59
CA ALA A 64 3.01 -2.30 -11.96
C ALA A 64 2.59 -3.19 -10.80
N ASP A 65 3.51 -3.56 -9.93
CA ASP A 65 3.29 -4.41 -8.76
C ASP A 65 2.55 -3.70 -7.61
N HIS A 66 2.23 -2.40 -7.76
CA HIS A 66 1.39 -1.62 -6.85
C HIS A 66 0.12 -1.06 -7.50
N SER A 67 -0.03 -1.11 -8.83
CA SER A 67 -1.11 -0.37 -9.50
C SER A 67 -1.82 -1.11 -10.63
N ALA A 68 -1.29 -2.24 -11.12
CA ALA A 68 -1.80 -2.87 -12.35
C ALA A 68 -3.22 -3.45 -12.21
N ASP A 69 -3.65 -3.88 -11.02
CA ASP A 69 -5.01 -4.39 -10.80
C ASP A 69 -6.09 -3.29 -10.82
N LEU A 70 -5.71 -2.00 -10.87
CA LEU A 70 -6.66 -0.94 -11.23
C LEU A 70 -7.29 -1.18 -12.60
N LEU A 71 -6.56 -1.82 -13.54
CA LEU A 71 -7.09 -2.22 -14.84
C LEU A 71 -8.22 -3.24 -14.69
N ALA A 72 -8.00 -4.28 -13.88
CA ALA A 72 -9.01 -5.30 -13.60
C ALA A 72 -10.21 -4.70 -12.87
N ALA A 73 -9.97 -3.78 -11.92
CA ALA A 73 -11.01 -3.08 -11.18
C ALA A 73 -11.90 -2.24 -12.09
N VAL A 74 -11.33 -1.51 -13.05
CA VAL A 74 -12.11 -0.75 -14.05
C VAL A 74 -13.05 -1.67 -14.82
N TYR A 75 -12.60 -2.84 -15.27
CA TYR A 75 -13.46 -3.82 -15.94
C TYR A 75 -14.54 -4.37 -15.01
N GLY A 76 -14.19 -4.70 -13.77
CA GLY A 76 -15.14 -5.14 -12.75
C GLY A 76 -16.25 -4.13 -12.49
N PHE A 77 -15.88 -2.86 -12.34
CA PHE A 77 -16.81 -1.75 -12.07
C PHE A 77 -17.65 -1.37 -13.29
N ALA A 78 -17.04 -1.34 -14.49
CA ALA A 78 -17.75 -0.89 -15.69
C ALA A 78 -18.60 -2.00 -16.34
N TYR A 79 -18.16 -3.25 -16.29
CA TYR A 79 -18.75 -4.35 -17.06
C TYR A 79 -19.00 -5.63 -16.25
N GLY A 80 -18.39 -5.77 -15.07
CA GLY A 80 -18.41 -7.00 -14.26
C GLY A 80 -19.54 -7.05 -13.22
N GLY A 81 -20.47 -6.10 -13.23
CA GLY A 81 -21.57 -6.06 -12.24
C GLY A 81 -21.18 -5.56 -10.85
N LEU A 82 -19.94 -5.05 -10.68
CA LEU A 82 -19.45 -4.47 -9.43
C LEU A 82 -19.57 -2.93 -9.42
N THR A 83 -20.53 -2.37 -10.16
CA THR A 83 -20.68 -0.91 -10.30
C THR A 83 -20.89 -0.24 -8.95
N PRO A 84 -20.00 0.68 -8.54
CA PRO A 84 -20.17 1.40 -7.27
C PRO A 84 -21.36 2.36 -7.33
N PRO A 85 -22.02 2.66 -6.20
CA PRO A 85 -23.16 3.57 -6.15
C PRO A 85 -22.80 5.02 -6.47
N ALA A 86 -21.52 5.37 -6.36
CA ALA A 86 -20.91 6.64 -6.76
C ALA A 86 -19.45 6.40 -7.13
N PRO A 87 -18.81 7.28 -7.94
CA PRO A 87 -17.40 7.13 -8.28
C PRO A 87 -16.51 7.00 -7.04
N ILE A 88 -15.70 5.94 -7.00
CA ILE A 88 -14.80 5.67 -5.86
C ILE A 88 -13.63 6.67 -5.92
N PRO A 89 -13.35 7.44 -4.85
CA PRO A 89 -12.17 8.28 -4.77
C PRO A 89 -10.88 7.45 -4.90
N VAL A 90 -9.99 7.84 -5.81
CA VAL A 90 -8.67 7.22 -6.03
C VAL A 90 -7.58 8.23 -5.70
N TYR A 91 -6.97 8.10 -4.54
CA TYR A 91 -5.81 8.89 -4.13
C TYR A 91 -4.56 8.25 -4.70
N ALA A 92 -3.88 8.91 -5.63
CA ALA A 92 -2.75 8.33 -6.36
C ALA A 92 -1.79 9.42 -6.86
N PRO A 93 -0.57 9.08 -7.30
CA PRO A 93 0.29 10.01 -8.04
C PRO A 93 -0.41 10.66 -9.23
N ARG A 94 -0.02 11.90 -9.56
CA ARG A 94 -0.73 12.78 -10.51
C ARG A 94 -1.00 12.15 -11.88
N SER A 95 -0.11 11.28 -12.36
CA SER A 95 -0.24 10.68 -13.70
C SER A 95 -1.13 9.42 -13.74
N CYS A 96 -1.71 8.96 -12.61
CA CYS A 96 -2.42 7.70 -12.51
C CYS A 96 -3.58 7.59 -13.53
N ALA A 97 -4.48 8.55 -13.54
CA ALA A 97 -5.65 8.54 -14.44
C ALA A 97 -5.25 8.48 -15.93
N LEU A 98 -4.23 9.26 -16.34
CA LEU A 98 -3.75 9.29 -17.71
C LEU A 98 -3.03 7.99 -18.11
N ARG A 99 -2.21 7.41 -17.21
CA ARG A 99 -1.58 6.10 -17.47
C ARG A 99 -2.62 5.01 -17.64
N LEU A 100 -3.63 4.99 -16.77
CA LEU A 100 -4.74 4.04 -16.86
C LEU A 100 -5.52 4.22 -18.18
N ALA A 101 -5.87 5.47 -18.56
CA ALA A 101 -6.52 5.77 -19.82
C ALA A 101 -5.68 5.34 -21.03
N GLY A 102 -4.37 5.60 -21.02
CA GLY A 102 -3.43 5.18 -22.06
C GLY A 102 -3.39 3.67 -22.25
N PHE A 103 -3.44 2.88 -21.17
CA PHE A 103 -3.52 1.43 -21.26
C PHE A 103 -4.78 0.95 -22.01
N PHE A 104 -5.91 1.65 -21.83
CA PHE A 104 -7.15 1.39 -22.58
C PHE A 104 -7.16 1.99 -24.00
N GLY A 105 -6.04 2.56 -24.48
CA GLY A 105 -5.98 3.21 -25.77
C GLY A 105 -6.81 4.49 -25.87
N ARG A 106 -7.09 5.16 -24.73
CA ARG A 106 -7.85 6.41 -24.65
C ARG A 106 -6.93 7.60 -24.51
N ALA A 107 -7.30 8.70 -25.17
CA ALA A 107 -6.57 9.96 -25.09
C ALA A 107 -6.96 10.81 -23.87
N ASP A 108 -8.09 10.53 -23.24
CA ASP A 108 -8.62 11.24 -22.09
C ASP A 108 -9.18 10.28 -21.02
N THR A 109 -9.51 10.84 -19.87
CA THR A 109 -9.96 10.08 -18.69
C THR A 109 -11.48 10.08 -18.50
N SER A 110 -12.26 10.64 -19.42
CA SER A 110 -13.71 10.86 -19.25
C SER A 110 -14.50 9.58 -18.99
N PHE A 111 -14.07 8.48 -19.62
CA PHE A 111 -14.73 7.18 -19.44
C PHE A 111 -14.59 6.59 -18.03
N LEU A 112 -13.59 7.06 -17.25
CA LEU A 112 -13.37 6.63 -15.87
C LEU A 112 -14.28 7.39 -14.88
N SER A 113 -14.72 8.60 -15.23
CA SER A 113 -15.37 9.53 -14.29
C SER A 113 -16.69 9.03 -13.68
N GLY A 114 -17.33 8.05 -14.32
CA GLY A 114 -18.55 7.41 -13.80
C GLY A 114 -18.29 6.34 -12.72
N ILE A 115 -17.03 5.89 -12.57
CA ILE A 115 -16.65 4.78 -11.68
C ILE A 115 -15.51 5.12 -10.71
N LEU A 116 -14.58 6.00 -11.10
CA LEU A 116 -13.41 6.41 -10.31
C LEU A 116 -13.26 7.93 -10.33
N ASP A 117 -12.98 8.51 -9.15
CA ASP A 117 -12.71 9.94 -8.95
C ASP A 117 -11.25 10.13 -8.52
N PHE A 118 -10.38 10.47 -9.50
CA PHE A 118 -8.94 10.58 -9.25
C PHE A 118 -8.56 11.89 -8.55
N ARG A 119 -7.88 11.75 -7.41
CA ARG A 119 -7.42 12.82 -6.54
C ARG A 119 -5.91 12.74 -6.36
N PRO A 120 -5.12 13.64 -6.96
CA PRO A 120 -3.67 13.60 -6.88
C PRO A 120 -3.16 13.70 -5.44
N LEU A 121 -2.21 12.83 -5.09
CA LEU A 121 -1.48 12.90 -3.84
C LEU A 121 -0.43 14.02 -3.87
N TYR A 122 -0.05 14.48 -2.69
CA TYR A 122 1.09 15.37 -2.44
C TYR A 122 1.55 15.20 -0.98
N ASP A 123 2.76 15.65 -0.67
CA ASP A 123 3.29 15.55 0.70
C ASP A 123 2.43 16.32 1.69
N GLY A 124 2.12 15.71 2.83
CA GLY A 124 1.22 16.26 3.84
C GLY A 124 -0.27 16.22 3.49
N HIS A 125 -0.66 15.63 2.33
CA HIS A 125 -2.07 15.51 1.96
C HIS A 125 -2.84 14.74 3.04
N THR A 126 -3.86 15.37 3.60
CA THR A 126 -4.70 14.77 4.64
C THR A 126 -6.14 14.74 4.18
N VAL A 127 -6.76 13.56 4.26
CA VAL A 127 -8.18 13.36 3.96
C VAL A 127 -8.86 12.61 5.09
N ARG A 128 -10.16 12.76 5.20
CA ARG A 128 -10.96 12.05 6.19
C ARG A 128 -12.12 11.34 5.51
N HIS A 129 -12.22 10.04 5.80
CA HIS A 129 -13.36 9.22 5.45
C HIS A 129 -14.04 8.77 6.74
N TRP A 130 -15.18 9.40 7.05
CA TRP A 130 -15.88 9.24 8.32
C TRP A 130 -14.92 9.45 9.51
N ASN A 131 -14.68 8.41 10.34
CA ASN A 131 -13.77 8.50 11.48
C ASN A 131 -12.36 7.93 11.20
N LEU A 132 -12.00 7.73 9.94
CA LEU A 132 -10.66 7.36 9.50
C LEU A 132 -9.97 8.58 8.88
N ARG A 133 -8.84 9.00 9.42
CA ARG A 133 -7.96 10.04 8.87
C ARG A 133 -6.79 9.39 8.16
N LEU A 134 -6.55 9.79 6.93
CA LEU A 134 -5.41 9.37 6.10
C LEU A 134 -4.49 10.57 5.90
N THR A 135 -3.20 10.41 6.17
CA THR A 135 -2.16 11.42 5.90
C THR A 135 -1.07 10.79 5.06
N THR A 136 -0.70 11.46 3.98
CA THR A 136 0.29 11.02 3.00
C THR A 136 1.61 11.74 3.25
N ARG A 137 2.73 11.03 3.15
CA ARG A 137 4.09 11.59 3.18
C ARG A 137 4.86 11.16 1.94
N ALA A 138 5.52 12.11 1.26
CA ALA A 138 6.41 11.77 0.17
C ALA A 138 7.61 10.96 0.70
N VAL A 139 8.00 9.92 -0.06
CA VAL A 139 9.11 9.03 0.25
C VAL A 139 10.10 8.99 -0.91
N SER A 140 11.27 8.37 -0.72
CA SER A 140 12.36 8.35 -1.69
C SER A 140 12.33 7.08 -2.54
N HIS A 141 11.79 7.17 -3.78
CA HIS A 141 11.66 5.98 -4.65
C HIS A 141 11.71 6.37 -6.11
N GLY A 142 12.82 6.50 -6.76
CA GLY A 142 13.01 6.70 -8.22
C GLY A 142 11.85 7.26 -9.07
N THR A 143 10.65 7.38 -8.50
CA THR A 143 9.42 7.95 -9.09
C THR A 143 8.60 8.64 -7.98
N GLU A 144 7.53 9.35 -8.38
CA GLU A 144 6.58 9.95 -7.43
C GLU A 144 5.96 8.85 -6.54
N ALA A 145 6.31 8.84 -5.25
CA ALA A 145 5.93 7.80 -4.30
C ALA A 145 5.60 8.35 -2.91
N TYR A 146 4.75 7.63 -2.20
CA TYR A 146 4.18 8.07 -0.93
C TYR A 146 4.05 6.93 0.07
N GLY A 147 4.27 7.25 1.35
CA GLY A 147 3.85 6.46 2.48
C GLY A 147 2.52 6.96 3.05
N LEU A 148 1.84 6.11 3.79
CA LEU A 148 0.52 6.34 4.36
C LEU A 148 0.55 6.26 5.88
N ARG A 149 -0.11 7.21 6.54
CA ARG A 149 -0.48 7.13 7.95
C ARG A 149 -2.00 7.20 8.08
N ALA A 150 -2.60 6.22 8.76
CA ALA A 150 -4.03 6.13 8.98
C ALA A 150 -4.36 6.10 10.47
N GLU A 151 -5.31 6.91 10.89
CA GLU A 151 -5.66 7.09 12.30
C GLU A 151 -7.17 6.98 12.51
N SER A 152 -7.57 6.15 13.48
CA SER A 152 -8.96 5.97 13.88
C SER A 152 -9.06 5.52 15.34
N GLN A 153 -9.94 6.15 16.13
CA GLN A 153 -10.24 5.75 17.51
C GLN A 153 -8.99 5.66 18.42
N GLY A 154 -8.02 6.56 18.23
CA GLY A 154 -6.77 6.58 18.99
C GLY A 154 -5.75 5.52 18.55
N LYS A 155 -6.03 4.75 17.50
CA LYS A 155 -5.14 3.77 16.90
C LYS A 155 -4.52 4.30 15.63
N VAL A 156 -3.28 3.86 15.35
CA VAL A 156 -2.46 4.37 14.26
C VAL A 156 -1.84 3.22 13.47
N PHE A 157 -2.12 3.21 12.18
CA PHE A 157 -1.45 2.39 11.17
C PHE A 157 -0.53 3.27 10.34
N ALA A 158 0.67 2.76 10.01
CA ALA A 158 1.56 3.39 9.05
C ALA A 158 2.04 2.37 8.00
N TYR A 159 2.26 2.84 6.76
CA TYR A 159 2.78 2.06 5.65
C TYR A 159 3.88 2.84 4.94
N SER A 160 5.01 2.20 4.69
CA SER A 160 6.15 2.83 4.03
C SER A 160 5.88 3.17 2.56
N GLY A 161 5.05 2.39 1.85
CA GLY A 161 5.18 2.24 0.40
C GLY A 161 6.54 1.66 0.05
N ASP A 162 6.95 1.75 -1.22
CA ASP A 162 8.32 1.47 -1.63
C ASP A 162 9.18 2.71 -1.46
N THR A 163 10.34 2.55 -0.86
CA THR A 163 11.21 3.69 -0.53
C THR A 163 12.63 3.27 -0.20
N GLY A 164 13.60 4.07 -0.59
CA GLY A 164 14.90 4.11 0.04
C GLY A 164 14.87 4.83 1.41
N PRO A 165 16.00 4.89 2.12
CA PRO A 165 16.15 5.60 3.37
C PRO A 165 15.73 7.08 3.24
N CYS A 166 14.79 7.53 4.09
CA CYS A 166 14.37 8.93 4.15
C CYS A 166 13.72 9.30 5.50
N ASP A 167 13.74 10.58 5.86
CA ASP A 167 13.23 11.07 7.14
C ASP A 167 11.71 10.85 7.32
N ALA A 168 10.97 10.81 6.22
CA ALA A 168 9.52 10.57 6.24
C ALA A 168 9.14 9.24 6.91
N LEU A 169 10.00 8.22 6.83
CA LEU A 169 9.76 6.92 7.46
C LEU A 169 9.72 7.01 8.99
N ALA A 170 10.64 7.77 9.60
CA ALA A 170 10.64 7.99 11.03
C ALA A 170 9.39 8.78 11.49
N GLU A 171 8.88 9.69 10.65
CA GLU A 171 7.66 10.43 10.93
C GLU A 171 6.41 9.53 10.81
N LEU A 172 6.35 8.68 9.79
CA LEU A 172 5.28 7.70 9.61
C LEU A 172 5.21 6.71 10.79
N ALA A 173 6.35 6.16 11.18
CA ALA A 173 6.46 5.17 12.26
C ALA A 173 6.17 5.75 13.66
N ARG A 174 6.38 7.07 13.85
CA ARG A 174 6.26 7.70 15.17
C ARG A 174 4.89 7.49 15.81
N GLY A 175 4.85 6.72 16.92
CA GLY A 175 3.62 6.39 17.66
C GLY A 175 2.63 5.56 16.85
N ALA A 176 3.06 4.86 15.81
CA ALA A 176 2.21 3.89 15.12
C ALA A 176 2.03 2.64 15.99
N ASP A 177 0.81 2.14 16.10
CA ASP A 177 0.52 0.84 16.74
C ASP A 177 1.03 -0.29 15.84
N LEU A 178 0.92 -0.13 14.51
CA LEU A 178 1.44 -1.05 13.49
C LEU A 178 2.12 -0.27 12.37
N PHE A 179 3.39 -0.57 12.10
CA PHE A 179 4.13 -0.08 10.95
C PHE A 179 4.34 -1.22 9.94
N LEU A 180 3.70 -1.13 8.78
CA LEU A 180 3.90 -2.01 7.64
C LEU A 180 5.04 -1.45 6.80
N CYS A 181 6.14 -2.20 6.65
CA CYS A 181 7.36 -1.71 6.02
C CYS A 181 7.92 -2.70 5.01
N GLU A 182 8.33 -2.17 3.84
CA GLU A 182 9.05 -2.94 2.84
C GLU A 182 10.43 -3.40 3.33
N ALA A 183 10.99 -4.45 2.70
CA ALA A 183 12.37 -4.92 2.87
C ALA A 183 12.82 -5.64 1.59
N ASP A 184 12.87 -4.92 0.46
CA ASP A 184 13.05 -5.52 -0.87
C ASP A 184 14.49 -5.94 -1.17
N ILE A 185 15.51 -5.25 -0.64
CA ILE A 185 16.90 -5.53 -0.95
C ILE A 185 17.62 -6.26 0.19
N ASP A 186 18.51 -7.20 -0.17
CA ASP A 186 19.30 -7.96 0.80
C ASP A 186 20.34 -7.08 1.50
N ARG A 187 21.04 -6.22 0.74
CA ARG A 187 22.08 -5.32 1.25
C ARG A 187 22.17 -4.04 0.42
N HIS A 188 22.77 -3.01 1.02
CA HIS A 188 23.12 -1.79 0.28
C HIS A 188 24.07 -2.09 -0.87
N GLY A 189 23.83 -1.46 -2.01
CA GLY A 189 24.67 -1.63 -3.21
C GLY A 189 24.33 -2.87 -4.06
N ASP A 190 23.28 -3.62 -3.73
CA ASP A 190 22.83 -4.76 -4.56
C ASP A 190 22.29 -4.33 -5.93
N ARG A 191 21.89 -3.07 -6.06
CA ARG A 191 21.46 -2.44 -7.33
C ARG A 191 22.31 -1.20 -7.60
N ASP A 192 22.69 -1.00 -8.86
CA ASP A 192 23.39 0.22 -9.28
C ASP A 192 22.46 1.44 -9.20
N GLY A 193 22.99 2.57 -8.76
CA GLY A 193 22.27 3.84 -8.70
C GLY A 193 21.82 4.27 -7.31
N GLU A 194 20.81 5.11 -7.25
CA GLU A 194 20.21 5.58 -5.99
C GLU A 194 19.48 4.44 -5.29
N GLN A 195 19.65 4.36 -3.96
CA GLN A 195 18.95 3.36 -3.16
C GLN A 195 17.47 3.75 -3.04
N VAL A 196 16.61 2.98 -3.68
CA VAL A 196 15.16 3.22 -3.77
C VAL A 196 14.33 2.20 -2.99
N HIS A 197 14.99 1.28 -2.27
CA HIS A 197 14.39 0.28 -1.40
C HIS A 197 15.17 0.15 -0.09
N LEU A 198 14.55 -0.47 0.91
CA LEU A 198 15.13 -0.73 2.23
C LEU A 198 15.71 -2.15 2.31
N THR A 199 16.76 -2.28 3.14
CA THR A 199 17.16 -3.56 3.72
C THR A 199 16.26 -3.90 4.92
N PRO A 200 16.22 -5.17 5.37
CA PRO A 200 15.55 -5.52 6.62
C PRO A 200 16.05 -4.72 7.83
N GLU A 201 17.36 -4.44 7.88
CA GLU A 201 17.94 -3.63 8.95
C GLU A 201 17.46 -2.20 8.93
N ASP A 202 17.30 -1.58 7.74
CA ASP A 202 16.72 -0.24 7.60
C ASP A 202 15.28 -0.24 8.10
N ALA A 203 14.46 -1.22 7.66
CA ALA A 203 13.07 -1.36 8.11
C ALA A 203 12.98 -1.43 9.64
N GLY A 204 13.84 -2.25 10.27
CA GLY A 204 13.95 -2.34 11.73
C GLY A 204 14.39 -1.03 12.39
N ALA A 205 15.34 -0.32 11.78
CA ALA A 205 15.84 0.96 12.31
C ALA A 205 14.77 2.05 12.28
N TYR A 206 14.02 2.18 11.17
CA TYR A 206 12.93 3.16 11.04
C TYR A 206 11.71 2.81 11.90
N ALA A 207 11.50 1.52 12.21
CA ALA A 207 10.39 1.08 13.06
C ALA A 207 10.49 1.48 14.54
N LYS A 208 11.63 1.97 15.02
CA LYS A 208 11.88 2.26 16.46
C LYS A 208 10.88 3.23 17.10
N GLY A 209 10.14 3.99 16.29
CA GLY A 209 9.05 4.85 16.75
C GLY A 209 7.68 4.18 16.85
N ALA A 210 7.53 2.94 16.39
CA ALA A 210 6.28 2.18 16.37
C ALA A 210 6.19 1.18 17.52
N ALA A 211 4.98 0.70 17.80
CA ALA A 211 4.74 -0.36 18.80
C ALA A 211 4.99 -1.77 18.22
N SER A 212 4.74 -1.96 16.91
CA SER A 212 4.99 -3.22 16.22
C SER A 212 5.36 -2.99 14.74
N LEU A 213 6.13 -3.91 14.18
CA LEU A 213 6.59 -3.92 12.79
C LEU A 213 6.00 -5.13 12.05
N LEU A 214 5.49 -4.90 10.85
CA LEU A 214 5.04 -5.94 9.92
C LEU A 214 5.85 -5.82 8.63
N ILE A 215 6.65 -6.83 8.31
CA ILE A 215 7.50 -6.85 7.12
C ILE A 215 6.68 -7.31 5.92
N THR A 216 6.82 -6.59 4.81
CA THR A 216 6.16 -6.87 3.53
C THR A 216 7.10 -6.56 2.36
N HIS A 217 6.65 -6.81 1.13
CA HIS A 217 7.37 -6.46 -0.11
C HIS A 217 8.84 -6.89 -0.04
N VAL A 218 9.05 -8.20 0.21
CA VAL A 218 10.39 -8.78 0.31
C VAL A 218 10.82 -9.24 -1.07
N GLY A 219 11.96 -8.75 -1.53
CA GLY A 219 12.50 -9.04 -2.85
C GLY A 219 12.99 -10.48 -3.01
N PRO A 220 13.26 -10.90 -4.24
CA PRO A 220 13.50 -12.32 -4.59
C PRO A 220 14.80 -12.90 -4.04
N THR A 221 15.72 -12.07 -3.55
CA THR A 221 16.99 -12.51 -2.96
C THR A 221 16.88 -12.88 -1.49
N LEU A 222 15.74 -12.60 -0.86
CA LEU A 222 15.44 -12.87 0.54
C LEU A 222 14.21 -13.77 0.69
N THR A 223 14.13 -14.48 1.81
CA THR A 223 12.86 -15.04 2.25
C THR A 223 12.19 -14.10 3.25
N PRO A 224 10.84 -14.04 3.30
CA PRO A 224 10.14 -13.21 4.28
C PRO A 224 10.56 -13.47 5.72
N ASP A 225 10.81 -14.73 6.09
CA ASP A 225 11.23 -15.09 7.45
C ASP A 225 12.62 -14.53 7.79
N ILE A 226 13.59 -14.63 6.87
CA ILE A 226 14.94 -14.07 7.05
C ILE A 226 14.87 -12.54 7.16
N ALA A 227 14.09 -11.89 6.29
CA ALA A 227 13.90 -10.44 6.35
C ALA A 227 13.30 -10.01 7.70
N THR A 228 12.29 -10.73 8.17
CA THR A 228 11.64 -10.47 9.47
C THR A 228 12.60 -10.66 10.64
N GLU A 229 13.40 -11.73 10.66
CA GLU A 229 14.39 -11.99 11.70
C GLU A 229 15.44 -10.87 11.77
N ARG A 230 15.98 -10.45 10.62
CA ARG A 230 16.97 -9.37 10.54
C ARG A 230 16.40 -8.01 10.98
N ALA A 231 15.18 -7.69 10.54
CA ALA A 231 14.49 -6.47 10.97
C ALA A 231 14.22 -6.48 12.48
N ALA A 232 13.75 -7.60 13.03
CA ALA A 232 13.49 -7.78 14.45
C ALA A 232 14.74 -7.56 15.32
N ALA A 233 15.89 -8.06 14.86
CA ALA A 233 17.16 -7.89 15.57
C ALA A 233 17.58 -6.41 15.75
N VAL A 234 17.19 -5.54 14.79
CA VAL A 234 17.47 -4.09 14.85
C VAL A 234 16.36 -3.32 15.55
N PHE A 235 15.10 -3.67 15.29
CA PHE A 235 13.95 -3.00 15.91
C PHE A 235 13.88 -3.27 17.42
N GLY A 236 14.08 -4.51 17.84
CA GLY A 236 14.01 -4.94 19.24
C GLY A 236 12.58 -4.99 19.83
N GLY A 237 11.56 -4.82 19.01
CA GLY A 237 10.16 -4.90 19.35
C GLY A 237 9.41 -6.03 18.61
N PRO A 238 8.09 -6.16 18.83
CA PRO A 238 7.25 -7.16 18.16
C PRO A 238 7.33 -7.00 16.64
N THR A 239 7.79 -8.05 15.95
CA THR A 239 7.95 -8.08 14.50
C THR A 239 7.34 -9.34 13.93
N ASP A 240 6.54 -9.18 12.87
CA ASP A 240 5.90 -10.28 12.15
C ASP A 240 6.11 -10.13 10.65
N THR A 241 5.89 -11.22 9.91
CA THR A 241 5.79 -11.23 8.44
C THR A 241 4.34 -11.03 8.00
N ALA A 242 4.13 -10.22 6.96
CA ALA A 242 2.85 -10.13 6.29
C ALA A 242 2.62 -11.36 5.42
N TYR A 243 1.50 -12.06 5.65
CA TYR A 243 1.06 -13.19 4.84
C TYR A 243 -0.33 -12.95 4.29
N GLU A 244 -0.54 -13.37 3.03
CA GLU A 244 -1.81 -13.24 2.30
C GLU A 244 -2.98 -13.84 3.09
N GLY A 245 -4.13 -13.17 3.07
CA GLY A 245 -5.36 -13.57 3.74
C GLY A 245 -5.39 -13.31 5.25
N THR A 246 -4.26 -12.90 5.86
CA THR A 246 -4.23 -12.60 7.30
C THR A 246 -4.82 -11.22 7.60
N THR A 247 -5.47 -11.10 8.77
CA THR A 247 -5.99 -9.82 9.28
C THR A 247 -5.38 -9.50 10.63
N LYS A 248 -4.77 -8.32 10.77
CA LYS A 248 -4.27 -7.76 12.02
C LYS A 248 -5.26 -6.71 12.54
N ILE A 249 -5.69 -6.87 13.79
CA ILE A 249 -6.41 -5.82 14.54
C ILE A 249 -5.37 -4.93 15.21
N ILE A 250 -5.52 -3.61 15.06
CA ILE A 250 -4.54 -2.60 15.48
C ILE A 250 -4.96 -1.94 16.81
#